data_0461cfb3fc198d185463e53efd033aa8
#
_entry.id   0461cfb3fc198d185463e53efd033aa8
#
_cell.length_a   1.000
_cell.length_b   1.000
_cell.length_c   1.000
_cell.angle_alpha   90.00
_cell.angle_beta   90.00
_cell.angle_gamma   90.00
#
_symmetry.space_group_name_H-M   'P 1'
#
loop_
_entity.id
_entity.type
_entity.pdbx_description
1 polymer ?
#
loop_
_entity_poly.entity_id
_entity_poly.type
_entity_poly.pdbx_seq_one_letter_code
_entity_poly.pdbx_strand_id
1 'polypeptide(L)'
;MDEEGMEHNSTERVPISDPNPEIKRRYVKKLLVIWIILFATLCVAAGETMLSAGMKEVHQAHPSDTGFVVVAITNWKVLCGTSLMACYFGLYSVCLSLADISFVLPFTALSYLLVAIFARFFLHEHVTLTRWIGAFIIVLGVIVVGLGEKH
;
A
#
# COMPACT_ATOMS: atom_id res chain seq x y z
N MET A 1 -27.98 59.40 -39.71
CA MET A 1 -26.54 59.63 -39.53
C MET A 1 -26.25 59.31 -38.07
N ASP A 2 -26.25 58.05 -37.62
CA ASP A 2 -25.49 56.86 -37.89
C ASP A 2 -24.05 56.98 -37.35
N GLU A 3 -23.82 56.58 -36.16
CA GLU A 3 -22.54 56.10 -35.62
C GLU A 3 -22.89 55.13 -34.50
N GLU A 4 -23.13 53.93 -34.83
CA GLU A 4 -22.32 52.73 -34.77
C GLU A 4 -21.47 52.67 -33.50
N GLY A 5 -22.10 52.09 -32.47
CA GLY A 5 -21.43 51.58 -31.27
C GLY A 5 -20.50 50.43 -31.65
N MET A 6 -19.22 50.69 -31.62
CA MET A 6 -18.16 49.69 -31.76
C MET A 6 -18.10 48.88 -30.48
N GLU A 7 -18.73 47.73 -30.54
CA GLU A 7 -18.73 46.70 -29.49
C GLU A 7 -17.31 46.22 -29.25
N HIS A 8 -16.68 46.75 -28.23
CA HIS A 8 -15.38 46.32 -27.76
C HIS A 8 -15.51 44.96 -27.11
N ASN A 9 -15.45 43.95 -27.95
CA ASN A 9 -15.31 42.57 -27.51
C ASN A 9 -13.95 42.40 -26.79
N SER A 10 -13.93 42.79 -25.55
CA SER A 10 -12.89 42.43 -24.61
C SER A 10 -12.95 40.92 -24.43
N THR A 11 -12.14 40.20 -25.15
CA THR A 11 -11.83 38.79 -24.86
C THR A 11 -11.30 38.76 -23.44
N GLU A 12 -12.21 38.58 -22.49
CA GLU A 12 -11.90 38.36 -21.08
C GLU A 12 -11.06 37.10 -21.01
N ARG A 13 -9.76 37.27 -21.02
CA ARG A 13 -8.83 36.21 -20.70
C ARG A 13 -9.14 35.83 -19.28
N VAL A 14 -9.91 34.72 -19.14
CA VAL A 14 -10.10 34.05 -17.87
C VAL A 14 -8.70 33.82 -17.33
N PRO A 15 -8.29 34.47 -16.25
CA PRO A 15 -7.00 34.18 -15.65
C PRO A 15 -7.03 32.70 -15.29
N ILE A 16 -6.04 31.96 -15.75
CA ILE A 16 -5.78 30.59 -15.26
C ILE A 16 -5.48 30.79 -13.77
N SER A 17 -6.54 30.79 -12.97
CA SER A 17 -6.43 30.93 -11.53
C SER A 17 -5.61 29.74 -11.06
N ASP A 18 -4.48 30.04 -10.45
CA ASP A 18 -3.70 29.07 -9.70
C ASP A 18 -4.66 28.18 -8.89
N PRO A 19 -4.56 26.86 -8.99
CA PRO A 19 -5.51 25.97 -8.34
C PRO A 19 -5.57 26.32 -6.86
N ASN A 20 -6.79 26.61 -6.38
CA ASN A 20 -7.09 27.00 -5.00
C ASN A 20 -6.15 26.26 -4.03
N PRO A 21 -5.44 26.97 -3.13
CA PRO A 21 -4.45 26.38 -2.23
C PRO A 21 -5.01 25.22 -1.39
N GLU A 22 -6.30 25.20 -1.12
CA GLU A 22 -6.97 24.09 -0.46
C GLU A 22 -7.03 22.83 -1.32
N ILE A 23 -7.28 22.98 -2.61
CA ILE A 23 -7.30 21.88 -3.58
C ILE A 23 -5.89 21.28 -3.66
N LYS A 24 -4.87 22.11 -3.78
CA LYS A 24 -3.47 21.68 -3.80
C LYS A 24 -3.07 20.92 -2.52
N ARG A 25 -3.51 21.40 -1.36
CA ARG A 25 -3.28 20.71 -0.09
C ARG A 25 -3.97 19.35 0.00
N ARG A 26 -5.17 19.20 -0.52
CA ARG A 26 -5.89 17.91 -0.57
C ARG A 26 -5.18 16.90 -1.46
N TYR A 27 -4.71 17.32 -2.64
CA TYR A 27 -3.94 16.45 -3.53
C TYR A 27 -2.62 16.01 -2.90
N VAL A 28 -1.89 16.92 -2.28
CA VAL A 28 -0.62 16.59 -1.59
C VAL A 28 -0.85 15.60 -0.45
N LYS A 29 -1.89 15.79 0.37
CA LYS A 29 -2.24 14.84 1.43
C LYS A 29 -2.59 13.45 0.88
N LYS A 30 -3.41 13.37 -0.17
CA LYS A 30 -3.77 12.09 -0.80
C LYS A 30 -2.54 11.37 -1.36
N LEU A 31 -1.67 12.09 -2.07
CA LEU A 31 -0.42 11.52 -2.58
C LEU A 31 0.49 11.02 -1.45
N LEU A 32 0.61 11.79 -0.37
CA LEU A 32 1.41 11.40 0.79
C LEU A 32 0.87 10.11 1.43
N VAL A 33 -0.45 10.00 1.61
CA VAL A 33 -1.08 8.78 2.14
C VAL A 33 -0.80 7.59 1.21
N ILE A 34 -0.91 7.76 -0.10
CA ILE A 34 -0.62 6.67 -1.07
C ILE A 34 0.83 6.20 -0.94
N TRP A 35 1.80 7.12 -0.84
CA TRP A 35 3.20 6.76 -0.67
C TRP A 35 3.47 6.04 0.67
N ILE A 36 2.87 6.52 1.76
CA ILE A 36 3.01 5.88 3.08
C ILE A 36 2.42 4.48 3.04
N ILE A 37 1.23 4.29 2.45
CA ILE A 37 0.58 2.98 2.41
C ILE A 37 1.32 2.00 1.50
N LEU A 38 1.88 2.47 0.38
CA LEU A 38 2.72 1.64 -0.49
C LEU A 38 4.00 1.19 0.24
N PHE A 39 4.64 2.09 0.96
CA PHE A 39 5.81 1.75 1.76
C PHE A 39 5.46 0.79 2.91
N ALA A 40 4.34 1.04 3.59
CA ALA A 40 3.83 0.14 4.63
C ALA A 40 3.53 -1.25 4.07
N THR A 41 2.91 -1.33 2.88
CA THR A 41 2.60 -2.59 2.19
C THR A 41 3.87 -3.37 1.84
N LEU A 42 4.93 -2.67 1.45
CA LEU A 42 6.24 -3.30 1.22
C LEU A 42 6.85 -3.83 2.52
N CYS A 43 6.74 -3.07 3.61
CA CYS A 43 7.23 -3.50 4.93
C CYS A 43 6.50 -4.76 5.42
N VAL A 44 5.17 -4.82 5.29
CA VAL A 44 4.42 -6.00 5.72
C VAL A 44 4.77 -7.21 4.86
N ALA A 45 4.86 -7.06 3.54
CA ALA A 45 5.21 -8.17 2.66
C ALA A 45 6.61 -8.73 2.94
N ALA A 46 7.59 -7.86 3.16
CA ALA A 46 8.94 -8.27 3.56
C ALA A 46 8.93 -8.92 4.96
N GLY A 47 8.20 -8.34 5.92
CA GLY A 47 8.06 -8.85 7.27
C GLY A 47 7.46 -10.25 7.31
N GLU A 48 6.34 -10.47 6.62
CA GLU A 48 5.68 -11.78 6.50
C GLU A 48 6.60 -12.82 5.85
N THR A 49 7.32 -12.43 4.80
CA THR A 49 8.25 -13.31 4.11
C THR A 49 9.41 -13.73 5.03
N MET A 50 10.00 -12.79 5.76
CA MET A 50 11.07 -13.08 6.72
C MET A 50 10.57 -13.92 7.89
N LEU A 51 9.38 -13.61 8.41
CA LEU A 51 8.74 -14.37 9.48
C LEU A 51 8.49 -15.82 9.04
N SER A 52 7.92 -16.01 7.86
CA SER A 52 7.69 -17.34 7.27
C SER A 52 9.00 -18.13 7.09
N ALA A 53 10.04 -17.49 6.56
CA ALA A 53 11.34 -18.10 6.39
C ALA A 53 11.95 -18.52 7.73
N GLY A 54 11.91 -17.63 8.73
CA GLY A 54 12.43 -17.90 10.07
C GLY A 54 11.67 -19.02 10.78
N MET A 55 10.34 -19.03 10.70
CA MET A 55 9.51 -20.07 11.31
C MET A 55 9.71 -21.43 10.66
N LYS A 56 9.92 -21.52 9.34
CA LYS A 56 10.27 -22.76 8.66
C LYS A 56 11.62 -23.31 9.13
N GLU A 57 12.60 -22.45 9.29
CA GLU A 57 13.93 -22.81 9.78
C GLU A 57 13.88 -23.34 11.23
N VAL A 58 13.13 -22.67 12.11
CA VAL A 58 12.91 -23.10 13.49
C VAL A 58 12.18 -24.45 13.53
N HIS A 59 11.15 -24.62 12.72
CA HIS A 59 10.39 -25.88 12.68
C HIS A 59 11.22 -27.06 12.16
N GLN A 60 12.11 -26.84 11.21
CA GLN A 60 13.04 -27.88 10.71
C GLN A 60 14.09 -28.28 11.75
N ALA A 61 14.54 -27.31 12.56
CA ALA A 61 15.53 -27.56 13.59
C ALA A 61 14.95 -28.24 14.85
N HIS A 62 13.70 -27.90 15.23
CA HIS A 62 13.05 -28.36 16.47
C HIS A 62 11.58 -28.69 16.24
N PRO A 63 11.25 -29.90 15.72
CA PRO A 63 9.87 -30.22 15.30
C PRO A 63 8.84 -30.33 16.43
N SER A 64 9.25 -30.57 17.69
CA SER A 64 8.33 -30.98 18.77
C SER A 64 8.74 -30.57 20.19
N ASP A 65 9.72 -29.68 20.39
CA ASP A 65 10.24 -29.36 21.72
C ASP A 65 9.54 -28.15 22.35
N THR A 66 9.45 -28.22 23.69
CA THR A 66 8.97 -27.10 24.54
C THR A 66 9.84 -25.83 24.35
N GLY A 67 11.04 -25.97 23.79
CA GLY A 67 11.96 -24.89 23.42
C GLY A 67 11.64 -24.17 22.12
N PHE A 68 10.69 -24.66 21.31
CA PHE A 68 10.33 -24.07 20.01
C PHE A 68 10.08 -22.55 20.08
N VAL A 69 9.32 -22.10 21.08
CA VAL A 69 9.00 -20.67 21.27
C VAL A 69 10.25 -19.86 21.57
N VAL A 70 11.13 -20.36 22.42
CA VAL A 70 12.38 -19.66 22.78
C VAL A 70 13.29 -19.54 21.55
N VAL A 71 13.45 -20.61 20.79
CA VAL A 71 14.26 -20.62 19.56
C VAL A 71 13.64 -19.70 18.50
N ALA A 72 12.30 -19.68 18.40
CA ALA A 72 11.61 -18.77 17.47
C ALA A 72 11.86 -17.29 17.81
N ILE A 73 11.78 -16.91 19.10
CA ILE A 73 11.99 -15.50 19.50
C ILE A 73 13.47 -15.10 19.38
N THR A 74 14.40 -16.06 19.43
CA THR A 74 15.84 -15.79 19.30
C THR A 74 16.30 -15.78 17.84
N ASN A 75 15.49 -16.31 16.93
CA ASN A 75 15.85 -16.35 15.52
C ASN A 75 15.81 -14.92 14.92
N TRP A 76 16.93 -14.49 14.36
CA TRP A 76 17.12 -13.18 13.73
C TRP A 76 16.07 -12.87 12.67
N LYS A 77 15.69 -13.85 11.83
CA LYS A 77 14.68 -13.65 10.77
C LYS A 77 13.30 -13.39 11.35
N VAL A 78 12.93 -14.11 12.41
CA VAL A 78 11.68 -13.93 13.15
C VAL A 78 11.67 -12.56 13.81
N LEU A 79 12.75 -12.15 14.44
CA LEU A 79 12.87 -10.86 15.12
C LEU A 79 12.77 -9.69 14.12
N CYS A 80 13.47 -9.78 13.01
CA CYS A 80 13.39 -8.80 11.92
C CYS A 80 12.00 -8.73 11.30
N GLY A 81 11.40 -9.88 10.99
CA GLY A 81 10.05 -9.96 10.44
C GLY A 81 9.01 -9.31 11.36
N THR A 82 9.06 -9.63 12.66
CA THR A 82 8.17 -9.05 13.66
C THR A 82 8.37 -7.54 13.80
N SER A 83 9.61 -7.05 13.77
CA SER A 83 9.91 -5.62 13.83
C SER A 83 9.35 -4.87 12.60
N LEU A 84 9.45 -5.45 11.41
CA LEU A 84 8.85 -4.90 10.20
C LEU A 84 7.32 -4.87 10.29
N MET A 85 6.70 -5.88 10.87
CA MET A 85 5.24 -5.90 11.08
C MET A 85 4.80 -4.84 12.09
N ALA A 86 5.57 -4.62 13.16
CA ALA A 86 5.31 -3.53 14.10
C ALA A 86 5.42 -2.15 13.43
N CYS A 87 6.43 -1.95 12.59
CA CYS A 87 6.60 -0.74 11.79
C CYS A 87 5.41 -0.52 10.85
N TYR A 88 4.99 -1.58 10.13
CA TYR A 88 3.79 -1.55 9.29
C TYR A 88 2.56 -1.10 10.07
N PHE A 89 2.32 -1.68 11.25
CA PHE A 89 1.16 -1.34 12.07
C PHE A 89 1.16 0.15 12.48
N GLY A 90 2.33 0.69 12.82
CA GLY A 90 2.48 2.12 13.11
C GLY A 90 2.14 2.99 11.88
N LEU A 91 2.71 2.68 10.72
CA LEU A 91 2.43 3.39 9.46
C LEU A 91 0.96 3.28 9.04
N TYR A 92 0.37 2.09 9.18
CA TYR A 92 -1.05 1.85 8.92
C TYR A 92 -1.95 2.70 9.81
N SER A 93 -1.64 2.78 11.11
CA SER A 93 -2.38 3.63 12.06
C SER A 93 -2.31 5.11 11.67
N VAL A 94 -1.15 5.58 11.19
CA VAL A 94 -1.02 6.94 10.65
C VAL A 94 -1.88 7.13 9.40
N CYS A 95 -1.89 6.16 8.48
CA CYS A 95 -2.75 6.23 7.30
C CYS A 95 -4.24 6.32 7.67
N LEU A 96 -4.70 5.53 8.65
CA LEU A 96 -6.08 5.58 9.13
C LEU A 96 -6.46 6.94 9.75
N SER A 97 -5.51 7.66 10.32
CA SER A 97 -5.75 8.99 10.85
C SER A 97 -5.85 10.09 9.77
N LEU A 98 -5.34 9.81 8.56
CA LEU A 98 -5.24 10.76 7.46
C LEU A 98 -6.24 10.50 6.32
N ALA A 99 -6.76 9.28 6.22
CA ALA A 99 -7.66 8.85 5.16
C ALA A 99 -8.71 7.86 5.67
N ASP A 100 -9.81 7.73 4.92
CA ASP A 100 -10.90 6.84 5.25
C ASP A 100 -10.47 5.37 5.15
N ILE A 101 -10.96 4.55 6.08
CA ILE A 101 -10.67 3.12 6.15
C ILE A 101 -11.06 2.39 4.85
N SER A 102 -12.14 2.83 4.20
CA SER A 102 -12.62 2.28 2.92
C SER A 102 -11.62 2.42 1.79
N PHE A 103 -10.76 3.46 1.87
CA PHE A 103 -9.68 3.68 0.93
C PHE A 103 -8.42 2.91 1.32
N VAL A 104 -8.04 2.94 2.59
CA VAL A 104 -6.79 2.35 3.08
C VAL A 104 -6.80 0.83 2.97
N LEU A 105 -7.91 0.16 3.34
CA LEU A 105 -8.01 -1.30 3.35
C LEU A 105 -7.77 -1.96 1.98
N PRO A 106 -8.37 -1.50 0.87
CA PRO A 106 -8.09 -2.12 -0.44
C PRO A 106 -6.63 -2.02 -0.84
N PHE A 107 -5.95 -0.92 -0.50
CA PHE A 107 -4.53 -0.77 -0.81
C PHE A 107 -3.64 -1.74 -0.02
N THR A 108 -4.01 -2.09 1.22
CA THR A 108 -3.26 -3.10 1.96
C THR A 108 -3.36 -4.50 1.33
N ALA A 109 -4.43 -4.76 0.57
CA ALA A 109 -4.58 -6.02 -0.15
C ALA A 109 -3.51 -6.23 -1.24
N LEU A 110 -2.82 -5.18 -1.70
CA LEU A 110 -1.65 -5.30 -2.57
C LEU A 110 -0.49 -6.07 -1.91
N SER A 111 -0.45 -6.17 -0.57
CA SER A 111 0.54 -6.99 0.12
C SER A 111 0.50 -8.45 -0.33
N TYR A 112 -0.69 -9.00 -0.63
CA TYR A 112 -0.82 -10.37 -1.11
C TYR A 112 -0.05 -10.62 -2.41
N LEU A 113 -0.05 -9.66 -3.34
CA LEU A 113 0.74 -9.74 -4.57
C LEU A 113 2.24 -9.70 -4.24
N LEU A 114 2.66 -8.77 -3.38
CA LEU A 114 4.07 -8.64 -3.00
C LEU A 114 4.57 -9.88 -2.25
N VAL A 115 3.76 -10.44 -1.33
CA VAL A 115 4.08 -11.68 -0.63
C VAL A 115 4.22 -12.84 -1.60
N ALA A 116 3.34 -12.98 -2.60
CA ALA A 116 3.45 -14.02 -3.60
C ALA A 116 4.74 -13.88 -4.43
N ILE A 117 5.13 -12.64 -4.78
CA ILE A 117 6.38 -12.34 -5.47
C ILE A 117 7.57 -12.71 -4.57
N PHE A 118 7.57 -12.26 -3.31
CA PHE A 118 8.67 -12.53 -2.39
C PHE A 118 8.80 -14.02 -2.05
N ALA A 119 7.68 -14.72 -1.85
CA ALA A 119 7.69 -16.16 -1.63
C ALA A 119 8.31 -16.90 -2.83
N ARG A 120 8.01 -16.47 -4.06
CA ARG A 120 8.59 -17.07 -5.26
C ARG A 120 10.08 -16.81 -5.38
N PHE A 121 10.54 -15.56 -5.13
CA PHE A 121 11.92 -15.16 -5.39
C PHE A 121 12.86 -15.40 -4.20
N PHE A 122 12.40 -15.20 -2.96
CA PHE A 122 13.25 -15.33 -1.78
C PHE A 122 13.12 -16.68 -1.09
N LEU A 123 11.91 -17.25 -1.04
CA LEU A 123 11.70 -18.56 -0.40
C LEU A 123 11.76 -19.72 -1.41
N HIS A 124 11.86 -19.41 -2.71
CA HIS A 124 11.83 -20.39 -3.80
C HIS A 124 10.61 -21.31 -3.74
N GLU A 125 9.49 -20.81 -3.20
CA GLU A 125 8.25 -21.57 -3.12
C GLU A 125 7.57 -21.72 -4.48
N HIS A 126 6.92 -22.87 -4.67
CA HIS A 126 6.06 -23.08 -5.82
C HIS A 126 4.73 -22.37 -5.63
N VAL A 127 4.63 -21.14 -6.13
CA VAL A 127 3.36 -20.40 -6.17
C VAL A 127 2.49 -20.94 -7.27
N THR A 128 1.35 -21.52 -6.91
CA THR A 128 0.40 -22.09 -7.86
C THR A 128 -0.21 -21.03 -8.78
N LEU A 129 -0.60 -21.43 -10.00
CA LEU A 129 -1.27 -20.52 -10.94
C LEU A 129 -2.53 -19.89 -10.34
N THR A 130 -3.28 -20.63 -9.52
CA THR A 130 -4.47 -20.14 -8.83
C THR A 130 -4.15 -18.95 -7.92
N ARG A 131 -3.00 -18.96 -7.22
CA ARG A 131 -2.56 -17.84 -6.38
C ARG A 131 -2.22 -16.62 -7.21
N TRP A 132 -1.61 -16.80 -8.40
CA TRP A 132 -1.33 -15.69 -9.32
C TRP A 132 -2.61 -15.06 -9.86
N ILE A 133 -3.60 -15.89 -10.25
CA ILE A 133 -4.90 -15.40 -10.71
C ILE A 133 -5.61 -14.65 -9.58
N GLY A 134 -5.63 -15.20 -8.35
CA GLY A 134 -6.20 -14.53 -7.19
C GLY A 134 -5.55 -13.19 -6.90
N ALA A 135 -4.23 -13.11 -6.92
CA ALA A 135 -3.49 -11.86 -6.72
C ALA A 135 -3.83 -10.81 -7.81
N PHE A 136 -3.98 -11.24 -9.06
CA PHE A 136 -4.38 -10.35 -10.15
C PHE A 136 -5.80 -9.79 -9.97
N ILE A 137 -6.74 -10.64 -9.54
CA ILE A 137 -8.12 -10.20 -9.23
C ILE A 137 -8.12 -9.18 -8.10
N ILE A 138 -7.29 -9.37 -7.06
CA ILE A 138 -7.14 -8.41 -5.96
C ILE A 138 -6.66 -7.04 -6.49
N VAL A 139 -5.66 -7.02 -7.36
CA VAL A 139 -5.15 -5.78 -7.97
C VAL A 139 -6.26 -5.07 -8.76
N LEU A 140 -7.04 -5.81 -9.56
CA LEU A 140 -8.18 -5.24 -10.28
C LEU A 140 -9.21 -4.64 -9.31
N GLY A 141 -9.53 -5.34 -8.22
CA GLY A 141 -10.43 -4.84 -7.17
C GLY A 141 -9.94 -3.53 -6.55
N VAL A 142 -8.65 -3.42 -6.25
CA VAL A 142 -8.04 -2.20 -5.71
C VAL A 142 -8.15 -1.03 -6.70
N ILE A 143 -7.93 -1.29 -7.99
CA ILE A 143 -8.06 -0.27 -9.04
C ILE A 143 -9.51 0.24 -9.10
N VAL A 144 -10.49 -0.65 -9.08
CA VAL A 144 -11.92 -0.28 -9.11
C VAL A 144 -12.30 0.59 -7.91
N VAL A 145 -11.85 0.22 -6.70
CA VAL A 145 -12.09 1.04 -5.49
C VAL A 145 -11.42 2.41 -5.60
N GLY A 146 -10.17 2.46 -6.07
CA GLY A 146 -9.45 3.72 -6.27
C GLY A 146 -10.11 4.65 -7.31
N LEU A 147 -10.76 4.09 -8.31
CA LEU A 147 -11.53 4.86 -9.29
C LEU A 147 -12.88 5.35 -8.74
N GLY A 148 -13.50 4.57 -7.85
CA GLY A 148 -14.80 4.92 -7.24
C GLY A 148 -14.73 6.12 -6.28
N GLU A 149 -13.56 6.47 -5.77
CA GLU A 149 -13.37 7.58 -4.81
C GLU A 149 -13.41 8.99 -5.48
N LYS A 150 -13.65 9.07 -6.77
CA LYS A 150 -13.71 10.36 -7.49
C LYS A 150 -15.07 11.09 -7.36
N HIS A 151 -15.99 10.60 -6.55
CA HIS A 151 -17.29 11.24 -6.32
C HIS A 151 -17.43 11.83 -4.92
#